data_825cdea537dfa1f54101fa9cee6543fc
#
_entry.id   825cdea537dfa1f54101fa9cee6543fc
#
_cell.length_a   1.000
_cell.length_b   1.000
_cell.length_c   1.000
_cell.angle_alpha   90.00
_cell.angle_beta   90.00
_cell.angle_gamma   90.00
#
_symmetry.space_group_name_H-M   'P 1'
#
loop_
_entity.id
_entity.type
_entity.pdbx_description
1 polymer ?
#
loop_
_entity_poly.entity_id
_entity_poly.type
_entity_poly.pdbx_seq_one_letter_code
_entity_poly.pdbx_strand_id
1 'polypeptide(L)'
;MPAESKAAVRLAIGHVLFIDIVGYSRLMIGEQSDLLGVLNDAVREAGEFRSAEADGRLMRLPTGDGMALVFRDSPEQPVRCALEISQALKNYPKLQVRMGIHSGPVNEVADVNERANIAGAGINIAQRVMDCADAGHILLSKHVAEDLQHYLEWRPYLHDVGQCEVKHEEIISIVNFYTK
;
A
#
# COMPACT_ATOMS: atom_id res chain seq x y z
N MET A 1 29.49 30.96 12.31
CA MET A 1 28.17 30.52 11.83
C MET A 1 28.18 29.01 11.81
N PRO A 2 27.44 28.36 12.71
CA PRO A 2 27.28 26.94 12.54
C PRO A 2 26.52 26.71 11.25
N ALA A 3 27.08 25.88 10.37
CA ALA A 3 26.36 25.41 9.19
C ALA A 3 25.07 24.74 9.67
N GLU A 4 23.92 25.27 9.24
CA GLU A 4 22.68 24.55 9.42
C GLU A 4 22.88 23.17 8.82
N SER A 5 22.90 22.14 9.66
CA SER A 5 22.91 20.78 9.19
C SER A 5 21.60 20.56 8.48
N LYS A 6 21.59 20.62 7.15
CA LYS A 6 20.46 20.12 6.36
C LYS A 6 20.22 18.71 6.87
N ALA A 7 19.03 18.48 7.45
CA ALA A 7 18.61 17.14 7.81
C ALA A 7 18.90 16.21 6.65
N ALA A 8 19.74 15.20 6.86
CA ALA A 8 20.12 14.29 5.80
C ALA A 8 18.87 13.55 5.32
N VAL A 9 18.48 13.80 4.07
CA VAL A 9 17.40 13.04 3.41
C VAL A 9 17.93 11.63 3.21
N ARG A 10 17.35 10.67 3.90
CA ARG A 10 17.67 9.26 3.72
C ARG A 10 16.77 8.67 2.65
N LEU A 11 17.38 8.29 1.53
CA LEU A 11 16.74 7.50 0.49
C LEU A 11 16.82 6.04 0.89
N ALA A 12 15.68 5.40 0.94
CA ALA A 12 15.57 3.97 1.19
C ALA A 12 14.53 3.37 0.25
N ILE A 13 14.59 2.06 0.04
CA ILE A 13 13.54 1.36 -0.70
C ILE A 13 12.43 0.99 0.27
N GLY A 14 11.22 1.43 -0.04
CA GLY A 14 10.00 1.04 0.67
C GLY A 14 9.17 0.09 -0.18
N HIS A 15 8.58 -0.90 0.49
CA HIS A 15 7.62 -1.82 -0.10
C HIS A 15 6.22 -1.37 0.33
N VAL A 16 5.50 -0.76 -0.59
CA VAL A 16 4.29 0.02 -0.28
C VAL A 16 3.04 -0.75 -0.63
N LEU A 17 2.13 -0.84 0.33
CA LEU A 17 0.74 -1.26 0.14
C LEU A 17 -0.15 -0.04 0.29
N PHE A 18 -0.81 0.36 -0.79
CA PHE A 18 -1.77 1.45 -0.77
C PHE A 18 -3.19 0.88 -0.80
N ILE A 19 -4.05 1.31 0.11
CA ILE A 19 -5.42 0.82 0.25
C ILE A 19 -6.37 1.99 0.34
N ASP A 20 -7.50 1.94 -0.39
CA ASP A 20 -8.62 2.83 -0.14
C ASP A 20 -9.98 2.12 -0.24
N ILE A 21 -10.98 2.76 0.35
CA ILE A 21 -12.36 2.29 0.34
C ILE A 21 -13.03 2.76 -0.95
N VAL A 22 -13.56 1.82 -1.71
CA VAL A 22 -14.30 2.13 -2.95
C VAL A 22 -15.63 2.81 -2.60
N GLY A 23 -15.89 3.94 -3.27
CA GLY A 23 -17.13 4.68 -3.09
C GLY A 23 -17.25 5.44 -1.76
N TYR A 24 -16.15 5.66 -1.06
CA TYR A 24 -16.12 6.33 0.24
C TYR A 24 -16.82 7.70 0.22
N SER A 25 -16.58 8.51 -0.81
CA SER A 25 -17.17 9.85 -0.94
C SER A 25 -18.70 9.85 -1.09
N ARG A 26 -19.29 8.71 -1.47
CA ARG A 26 -20.74 8.54 -1.63
C ARG A 26 -21.43 8.10 -0.35
N LEU A 27 -20.67 7.73 0.67
CA LEU A 27 -21.19 7.27 1.95
C LEU A 27 -21.60 8.46 2.82
N MET A 28 -22.59 8.24 3.69
CA MET A 28 -22.91 9.17 4.75
C MET A 28 -21.78 9.21 5.79
N ILE A 29 -21.63 10.32 6.49
CA ILE A 29 -20.53 10.54 7.46
C ILE A 29 -20.44 9.40 8.49
N GLY A 30 -21.57 8.96 9.03
CA GLY A 30 -21.60 7.84 9.98
C GLY A 30 -21.10 6.53 9.38
N GLU A 31 -21.49 6.24 8.13
CA GLU A 31 -21.02 5.04 7.42
C GLU A 31 -19.53 5.12 7.08
N GLN A 32 -19.05 6.30 6.69
CA GLN A 32 -17.61 6.53 6.45
C GLN A 32 -16.79 6.17 7.67
N SER A 33 -17.20 6.68 8.83
CA SER A 33 -16.52 6.42 10.10
C SER A 33 -16.54 4.93 10.47
N ASP A 34 -17.70 4.28 10.33
CA ASP A 34 -17.86 2.86 10.65
C ASP A 34 -16.99 1.97 9.76
N LEU A 35 -17.03 2.19 8.44
CA LEU A 35 -16.28 1.38 7.50
C LEU A 35 -14.76 1.61 7.61
N LEU A 36 -14.36 2.85 7.85
CA LEU A 36 -12.94 3.16 8.11
C LEU A 36 -12.45 2.48 9.39
N GLY A 37 -13.29 2.42 10.42
CA GLY A 37 -13.01 1.68 11.66
C GLY A 37 -12.83 0.19 11.41
N VAL A 38 -13.68 -0.42 10.60
CA VAL A 38 -13.55 -1.83 10.21
C VAL A 38 -12.25 -2.09 9.45
N LEU A 39 -11.92 -1.21 8.50
CA LEU A 39 -10.66 -1.32 7.76
C LEU A 39 -9.45 -1.21 8.68
N ASN A 40 -9.44 -0.22 9.58
CA ASN A 40 -8.36 -0.04 10.55
C ASN A 40 -8.17 -1.28 11.43
N ASP A 41 -9.25 -1.89 11.88
CA ASP A 41 -9.19 -3.10 12.69
C ASP A 41 -8.64 -4.29 11.90
N ALA A 42 -9.08 -4.47 10.66
CA ALA A 42 -8.57 -5.52 9.77
C ALA A 42 -7.06 -5.37 9.52
N VAL A 43 -6.59 -4.15 9.33
CA VAL A 43 -5.16 -3.86 9.15
C VAL A 43 -4.37 -4.18 10.41
N ARG A 44 -4.85 -3.74 11.57
CA ARG A 44 -4.17 -3.99 12.86
C ARG A 44 -4.11 -5.46 13.24
N GLU A 45 -5.08 -6.25 12.81
CA GLU A 45 -5.13 -7.69 13.09
C GLU A 45 -4.29 -8.50 12.12
N ALA A 46 -3.88 -7.95 10.99
CA ALA A 46 -3.01 -8.61 10.03
C ALA A 46 -1.66 -8.95 10.67
N GLY A 47 -1.26 -10.21 10.60
CA GLY A 47 -0.03 -10.70 11.26
C GLY A 47 1.22 -10.01 10.74
N GLU A 48 1.30 -9.76 9.43
CA GLU A 48 2.42 -9.07 8.82
C GLU A 48 2.53 -7.61 9.28
N PHE A 49 1.38 -6.93 9.45
CA PHE A 49 1.35 -5.59 10.03
C PHE A 49 1.88 -5.60 11.47
N ARG A 50 1.40 -6.50 12.30
CA ARG A 50 1.84 -6.60 13.71
C ARG A 50 3.33 -6.86 13.84
N SER A 51 3.84 -7.76 13.02
CA SER A 51 5.25 -8.13 13.04
C SER A 51 6.14 -6.95 12.65
N ALA A 52 5.81 -6.26 11.58
CA ALA A 52 6.57 -5.11 11.10
C ALA A 52 6.48 -3.92 12.08
N GLU A 53 5.32 -3.70 12.68
CA GLU A 53 5.13 -2.65 13.70
C GLU A 53 5.94 -2.94 14.97
N ALA A 54 5.93 -4.19 15.43
CA ALA A 54 6.70 -4.61 16.60
C ALA A 54 8.21 -4.44 16.40
N ASP A 55 8.68 -4.67 15.17
CA ASP A 55 10.11 -4.49 14.83
C ASP A 55 10.48 -3.01 14.58
N GLY A 56 9.53 -2.09 14.65
CA GLY A 56 9.75 -0.68 14.35
C GLY A 56 10.08 -0.40 12.88
N ARG A 57 9.69 -1.29 11.97
CA ARG A 57 10.03 -1.24 10.55
C ARG A 57 8.80 -1.08 9.65
N LEU A 58 7.82 -0.37 10.16
CA LEU A 58 6.59 -0.04 9.44
C LEU A 58 6.26 1.44 9.61
N MET A 59 5.88 2.07 8.52
CA MET A 59 5.25 3.39 8.56
C MET A 59 3.83 3.31 8.02
N ARG A 60 2.92 4.01 8.68
CA ARG A 60 1.53 4.12 8.28
C ARG A 60 1.19 5.56 7.96
N LEU A 61 0.65 5.78 6.77
CA LEU A 61 0.22 7.09 6.29
C LEU A 61 -1.29 7.08 6.03
N PRO A 62 -2.10 7.67 6.91
CA PRO A 62 -3.53 7.83 6.65
C PRO A 62 -3.79 8.75 5.46
N THR A 63 -4.79 8.43 4.63
CA THR A 63 -5.12 9.17 3.41
C THR A 63 -6.56 9.67 3.35
N GLY A 64 -7.29 9.62 4.45
CA GLY A 64 -8.70 10.01 4.52
C GLY A 64 -9.64 8.83 4.24
N ASP A 65 -9.60 8.24 3.06
CA ASP A 65 -10.42 7.09 2.66
C ASP A 65 -9.68 5.73 2.72
N GLY A 66 -8.49 5.73 3.28
CA GLY A 66 -7.66 4.55 3.44
C GLY A 66 -6.32 4.85 4.04
N MET A 67 -5.29 4.19 3.55
CA MET A 67 -3.94 4.36 4.07
C MET A 67 -2.88 3.80 3.11
N ALA A 68 -1.64 4.25 3.32
CA ALA A 68 -0.46 3.60 2.77
C ALA A 68 0.34 2.97 3.91
N LEU A 69 0.78 1.74 3.70
CA LEU A 69 1.67 1.01 4.60
C LEU A 69 3.01 0.84 3.90
N VAL A 70 4.08 1.25 4.55
CA VAL A 70 5.43 1.15 4.00
C VAL A 70 6.22 0.15 4.83
N PHE A 71 6.50 -1.00 4.23
CA PHE A 71 7.35 -2.05 4.79
C PHE A 71 8.79 -1.87 4.33
N ARG A 72 9.74 -2.40 5.06
CA ARG A 72 11.17 -2.13 4.85
C ARG A 72 11.99 -3.34 4.46
N ASP A 73 11.51 -4.54 4.66
CA ASP A 73 12.37 -5.72 4.60
C ASP A 73 12.24 -6.51 3.30
N SER A 74 11.02 -6.66 2.75
CA SER A 74 10.78 -7.51 1.59
C SER A 74 9.50 -7.11 0.85
N PRO A 75 9.46 -7.25 -0.50
CA PRO A 75 8.24 -7.06 -1.26
C PRO A 75 7.15 -8.08 -0.94
N GLU A 76 7.47 -9.19 -0.29
CA GLU A 76 6.50 -10.18 0.17
C GLU A 76 5.62 -9.64 1.32
N GLN A 77 6.14 -8.71 2.12
CA GLN A 77 5.40 -8.16 3.26
C GLN A 77 4.09 -7.49 2.87
N PRO A 78 4.06 -6.53 1.93
CA PRO A 78 2.79 -5.94 1.52
C PRO A 78 1.84 -6.94 0.86
N VAL A 79 2.35 -7.95 0.17
CA VAL A 79 1.53 -9.00 -0.44
C VAL A 79 0.85 -9.85 0.63
N ARG A 80 1.58 -10.33 1.62
CA ARG A 80 1.01 -11.09 2.73
C ARG A 80 0.00 -10.27 3.52
N CYS A 81 0.33 -9.02 3.81
CA CYS A 81 -0.56 -8.10 4.49
C CYS A 81 -1.87 -7.89 3.70
N ALA A 82 -1.77 -7.67 2.38
CA ALA A 82 -2.93 -7.50 1.51
C ALA A 82 -3.84 -8.72 1.52
N LEU A 83 -3.28 -9.93 1.46
CA LEU A 83 -4.04 -11.18 1.55
C LEU A 83 -4.75 -11.34 2.89
N GLU A 84 -4.05 -11.05 3.98
CA GLU A 84 -4.63 -11.14 5.32
C GLU A 84 -5.79 -10.16 5.51
N ILE A 85 -5.64 -8.92 5.02
CA ILE A 85 -6.69 -7.91 5.02
C ILE A 85 -7.87 -8.37 4.17
N SER A 86 -7.63 -8.83 2.94
CA SER A 86 -8.68 -9.32 2.04
C SER A 86 -9.46 -10.46 2.67
N GLN A 87 -8.79 -11.37 3.37
CA GLN A 87 -9.42 -12.48 4.07
C GLN A 87 -10.31 -12.00 5.22
N ALA A 88 -9.82 -11.05 6.01
CA ALA A 88 -10.60 -10.46 7.10
C ALA A 88 -11.83 -9.72 6.59
N LEU A 89 -11.72 -9.01 5.47
CA LEU A 89 -12.82 -8.22 4.90
C LEU A 89 -13.91 -9.06 4.24
N LYS A 90 -13.71 -10.35 4.03
CA LYS A 90 -14.78 -11.26 3.54
C LYS A 90 -15.99 -11.29 4.46
N ASN A 91 -15.81 -11.02 5.74
CA ASN A 91 -16.90 -10.93 6.72
C ASN A 91 -17.66 -9.60 6.65
N TYR A 92 -17.21 -8.65 5.84
CA TYR A 92 -17.78 -7.31 5.73
C TYR A 92 -18.06 -6.97 4.26
N PRO A 93 -19.09 -7.58 3.64
CA PRO A 93 -19.35 -7.43 2.21
C PRO A 93 -19.71 -6.00 1.78
N LYS A 94 -20.13 -5.14 2.71
CA LYS A 94 -20.39 -3.72 2.43
C LYS A 94 -19.11 -2.91 2.30
N LEU A 95 -17.99 -3.38 2.85
CA LEU A 95 -16.70 -2.74 2.75
C LEU A 95 -15.95 -3.30 1.55
N GLN A 96 -15.88 -2.50 0.50
CA GLN A 96 -15.11 -2.81 -0.70
C GLN A 96 -13.85 -1.95 -0.72
N VAL A 97 -12.71 -2.57 -0.90
CA VAL A 97 -11.41 -1.88 -0.99
C VAL A 97 -10.71 -2.23 -2.29
N ARG A 98 -9.83 -1.35 -2.72
CA ARG A 98 -8.87 -1.61 -3.77
C ARG A 98 -7.47 -1.42 -3.20
N MET A 99 -6.52 -2.17 -3.74
CA MET A 99 -5.14 -2.20 -3.24
C MET A 99 -4.15 -2.12 -4.38
N GLY A 100 -3.06 -1.39 -4.14
CA GLY A 100 -1.93 -1.29 -5.07
C GLY A 100 -0.62 -1.49 -4.32
N ILE A 101 0.31 -2.25 -4.91
CA ILE A 101 1.60 -2.58 -4.32
C ILE A 101 2.72 -2.20 -5.28
N HIS A 102 3.71 -1.48 -4.75
CA HIS A 102 4.91 -1.11 -5.48
C HIS A 102 6.10 -1.02 -4.51
N SER A 103 7.28 -1.33 -5.00
CA SER A 103 8.54 -1.11 -4.29
C SER A 103 9.33 -0.03 -5.00
N GLY A 104 9.78 0.95 -4.28
CA GLY A 104 10.53 2.06 -4.84
C GLY A 104 11.10 3.01 -3.78
N PRO A 105 11.80 4.06 -4.24
CA PRO A 105 12.41 5.01 -3.32
C PRO A 105 11.39 5.73 -2.46
N VAL A 106 11.67 5.80 -1.16
CA VAL A 106 10.92 6.59 -0.20
C VAL A 106 11.89 7.45 0.61
N ASN A 107 11.45 8.64 0.99
CA ASN A 107 12.22 9.57 1.79
C ASN A 107 11.61 9.65 3.18
N GLU A 108 12.45 9.55 4.21
CA GLU A 108 12.06 9.91 5.56
C GLU A 108 12.45 11.37 5.81
N VAL A 109 11.46 12.20 6.08
CA VAL A 109 11.64 13.61 6.39
C VAL A 109 10.94 13.91 7.71
N ALA A 110 11.63 14.60 8.63
CA ALA A 110 10.98 15.12 9.82
C ALA A 110 10.07 16.31 9.44
N ASP A 111 8.83 16.28 9.89
CA ASP A 111 7.92 17.42 9.74
C ASP A 111 8.21 18.50 10.79
N VAL A 112 7.44 19.60 10.76
CA VAL A 112 7.61 20.73 11.68
C VAL A 112 7.39 20.36 13.16
N ASN A 113 6.78 19.23 13.44
CA ASN A 113 6.55 18.67 14.76
C ASN A 113 7.54 17.56 15.12
N GLU A 114 8.64 17.44 14.38
CA GLU A 114 9.65 16.37 14.51
C GLU A 114 9.09 14.96 14.31
N ARG A 115 7.92 14.82 13.68
CA ARG A 115 7.35 13.54 13.32
C ARG A 115 8.00 13.04 12.04
N ALA A 116 8.38 11.77 12.03
CA ALA A 116 8.83 11.13 10.80
C ALA A 116 7.69 11.12 9.79
N ASN A 117 7.94 11.69 8.62
CA ASN A 117 7.03 11.68 7.49
C ASN A 117 7.70 10.97 6.32
N ILE A 118 6.93 10.24 5.53
CA ILE A 118 7.44 9.56 4.35
C ILE A 118 6.81 10.14 3.11
N ALA A 119 7.64 10.43 2.13
CA ALA A 119 7.25 10.86 0.80
C ALA A 119 8.12 10.14 -0.23
N GLY A 120 7.80 10.26 -1.49
CA GLY A 120 8.65 9.82 -2.58
C GLY A 120 7.93 9.04 -3.67
N ALA A 121 8.71 8.72 -4.71
CA ALA A 121 8.20 8.08 -5.91
C ALA A 121 7.57 6.70 -5.65
N GLY A 122 8.11 5.95 -4.68
CA GLY A 122 7.57 4.64 -4.33
C GLY A 122 6.12 4.69 -3.87
N ILE A 123 5.77 5.68 -3.05
CA ILE A 123 4.40 5.87 -2.56
C ILE A 123 3.49 6.36 -3.69
N ASN A 124 3.94 7.33 -4.47
CA ASN A 124 3.16 7.89 -5.57
C ASN A 124 2.82 6.84 -6.63
N ILE A 125 3.77 5.98 -6.98
CA ILE A 125 3.55 4.91 -7.94
C ILE A 125 2.61 3.85 -7.37
N ALA A 126 2.73 3.49 -6.09
CA ALA A 126 1.80 2.57 -5.44
C ALA A 126 0.37 3.09 -5.49
N GLN A 127 0.15 4.38 -5.26
CA GLN A 127 -1.16 5.01 -5.41
C GLN A 127 -1.69 4.91 -6.85
N ARG A 128 -0.86 5.16 -7.85
CA ARG A 128 -1.25 5.05 -9.25
C ARG A 128 -1.60 3.61 -9.64
N VAL A 129 -0.86 2.63 -9.13
CA VAL A 129 -1.19 1.21 -9.30
C VAL A 129 -2.57 0.91 -8.70
N MET A 130 -2.83 1.37 -7.49
CA MET A 130 -4.13 1.23 -6.84
C MET A 130 -5.25 1.89 -7.65
N ASP A 131 -5.00 3.06 -8.24
CA ASP A 131 -5.99 3.79 -9.05
C ASP A 131 -6.43 2.98 -10.29
N CYS A 132 -5.63 2.02 -10.74
CA CYS A 132 -6.00 1.09 -11.81
C CYS A 132 -6.84 -0.10 -11.33
N ALA A 133 -7.01 -0.27 -10.03
CA ALA A 133 -7.72 -1.40 -9.44
C ALA A 133 -9.22 -1.14 -9.34
N ASP A 134 -9.99 -2.20 -9.48
CA ASP A 134 -11.41 -2.24 -9.12
C ASP A 134 -11.58 -2.82 -7.73
N ALA A 135 -12.82 -2.75 -7.22
CA ALA A 135 -13.17 -3.31 -5.92
C ALA A 135 -12.74 -4.77 -5.78
N GLY A 136 -12.08 -5.09 -4.71
CA GLY A 136 -11.58 -6.44 -4.41
C GLY A 136 -10.28 -6.82 -5.11
N HIS A 137 -9.72 -5.96 -5.95
CA HIS A 137 -8.47 -6.23 -6.63
C HIS A 137 -7.25 -5.89 -5.76
N ILE A 138 -6.20 -6.69 -5.91
CA ILE A 138 -4.85 -6.40 -5.46
C ILE A 138 -3.98 -6.30 -6.71
N LEU A 139 -3.57 -5.10 -7.07
CA LEU A 139 -2.69 -4.90 -8.22
C LEU A 139 -1.25 -4.66 -7.79
N LEU A 140 -0.33 -5.22 -8.55
CA LEU A 140 1.10 -5.03 -8.38
C LEU A 140 1.65 -4.26 -9.56
N SER A 141 2.65 -3.41 -9.33
CA SER A 141 3.48 -2.94 -10.43
C SER A 141 4.23 -4.13 -11.03
N LYS A 142 4.55 -4.06 -12.31
CA LYS A 142 5.32 -5.10 -12.99
C LYS A 142 6.66 -5.36 -12.30
N HIS A 143 7.31 -4.30 -11.81
CA HIS A 143 8.57 -4.40 -11.08
C HIS A 143 8.46 -5.32 -9.85
N VAL A 144 7.43 -5.14 -9.02
CA VAL A 144 7.19 -6.01 -7.86
C VAL A 144 6.85 -7.44 -8.30
N ALA A 145 6.03 -7.58 -9.33
CA ALA A 145 5.66 -8.90 -9.86
C ALA A 145 6.88 -9.67 -10.38
N GLU A 146 7.82 -9.00 -11.04
CA GLU A 146 9.07 -9.60 -11.49
C GLU A 146 9.91 -10.11 -10.31
N ASP A 147 9.99 -9.33 -9.23
CA ASP A 147 10.68 -9.78 -8.01
C ASP A 147 9.99 -11.00 -7.39
N LEU A 148 8.66 -10.99 -7.33
CA LEU A 148 7.88 -12.09 -6.74
C LEU A 148 7.90 -13.38 -7.58
N GLN A 149 8.15 -13.29 -8.88
CA GLN A 149 8.29 -14.48 -9.74
C GLN A 149 9.45 -15.39 -9.34
N HIS A 150 10.44 -14.86 -8.62
CA HIS A 150 11.54 -15.66 -8.09
C HIS A 150 11.16 -16.54 -6.91
N TYR A 151 9.96 -16.34 -6.36
CA TYR A 151 9.43 -17.13 -5.25
C TYR A 151 8.36 -18.10 -5.77
N LEU A 152 8.60 -19.39 -5.64
CA LEU A 152 7.65 -20.42 -6.09
C LEU A 152 6.28 -20.28 -5.44
N GLU A 153 6.24 -19.77 -4.21
CA GLU A 153 5.00 -19.54 -3.46
C GLU A 153 4.05 -18.57 -4.17
N TRP A 154 4.59 -17.51 -4.79
CA TRP A 154 3.77 -16.43 -5.35
C TRP A 154 3.48 -16.56 -6.84
N ARG A 155 4.29 -17.32 -7.57
CA ARG A 155 4.14 -17.44 -9.02
C ARG A 155 2.73 -17.80 -9.50
N PRO A 156 2.00 -18.73 -8.85
CA PRO A 156 0.66 -19.10 -9.29
C PRO A 156 -0.37 -17.98 -9.17
N TYR A 157 -0.09 -16.96 -8.37
CA TYR A 157 -1.03 -15.86 -8.09
C TYR A 157 -0.81 -14.63 -8.97
N LEU A 158 0.22 -14.63 -9.80
CA LEU A 158 0.59 -13.49 -10.64
C LEU A 158 -0.06 -13.60 -12.01
N HIS A 159 -0.90 -12.63 -12.37
CA HIS A 159 -1.63 -12.60 -13.63
C HIS A 159 -1.42 -11.26 -14.34
N ASP A 160 -0.69 -11.26 -15.45
CA ASP A 160 -0.41 -10.05 -16.21
C ASP A 160 -1.73 -9.46 -16.76
N VAL A 161 -1.98 -8.19 -16.47
CA VAL A 161 -3.16 -7.45 -16.94
C VAL A 161 -2.79 -6.53 -18.10
N GLY A 162 -1.52 -6.19 -18.26
CA GLY A 162 -1.05 -5.29 -19.29
C GLY A 162 -0.75 -3.88 -18.76
N GLN A 163 -1.22 -2.88 -19.48
CA GLN A 163 -0.93 -1.49 -19.18
C GLN A 163 -2.18 -0.73 -18.77
N CYS A 164 -2.00 0.21 -17.84
CA CYS A 164 -3.02 1.13 -17.39
C CYS A 164 -2.51 2.56 -17.55
N GLU A 165 -3.34 3.43 -18.12
CA GLU A 165 -3.07 4.86 -18.19
C GLU A 165 -3.48 5.51 -16.87
N VAL A 166 -2.57 6.28 -16.29
CA VAL A 166 -2.79 7.00 -15.03
C VAL A 166 -2.70 8.50 -15.27
N LYS A 167 -2.86 9.28 -14.22
CA LYS A 167 -2.76 10.75 -14.27
C LYS A 167 -1.51 11.21 -15.02
N HIS A 168 -1.63 12.28 -15.80
CA HIS A 168 -0.57 12.89 -16.62
C HIS A 168 -0.11 12.01 -17.79
N GLU A 169 -1.01 11.19 -18.35
CA GLU A 169 -0.75 10.33 -19.52
C GLU A 169 0.40 9.33 -19.32
N GLU A 170 0.77 9.06 -18.07
CA GLU A 170 1.73 8.00 -17.77
C GLU A 170 1.09 6.62 -17.93
N ILE A 171 1.84 5.70 -18.49
CA ILE A 171 1.42 4.30 -18.67
C ILE A 171 2.19 3.44 -17.67
N ILE A 172 1.45 2.65 -16.89
CA ILE A 172 2.02 1.72 -15.94
C ILE A 172 1.66 0.30 -16.34
N SER A 173 2.66 -0.60 -16.33
CA SER A 173 2.42 -2.03 -16.46
C SER A 173 2.03 -2.61 -15.12
N ILE A 174 0.90 -3.32 -15.09
CA ILE A 174 0.31 -3.86 -13.87
C ILE A 174 0.07 -5.35 -13.96
N VAL A 175 0.13 -6.01 -12.81
CA VAL A 175 -0.12 -7.43 -12.63
C VAL A 175 -1.19 -7.62 -11.57
N ASN A 176 -2.20 -8.42 -11.84
CA ASN A 176 -3.22 -8.74 -10.87
C ASN A 176 -2.73 -9.90 -9.97
N PHE A 177 -2.93 -9.74 -8.68
CA PHE A 177 -2.61 -10.75 -7.68
C PHE A 177 -3.91 -11.33 -7.13
N TYR A 178 -4.19 -12.59 -7.43
CA TYR A 178 -5.36 -13.24 -6.88
C TYR A 178 -5.15 -14.74 -6.67
N THR A 179 -5.83 -15.25 -5.67
CA THR A 179 -5.97 -16.67 -5.39
C THR A 179 -7.20 -17.19 -6.12
N LYS A 180 -7.09 -18.39 -6.72
CA LYS A 180 -8.27 -19.03 -7.30
C LYS A 180 -9.28 -19.42 -6.22
#